data_1c05c2b85b19f8007b7e1bf2d1c7fbe5
#
_entry.id   1c05c2b85b19f8007b7e1bf2d1c7fbe5
#
_cell.length_a   1.000
_cell.length_b   1.000
_cell.length_c   1.000
_cell.angle_alpha   90.00
_cell.angle_beta   90.00
_cell.angle_gamma   90.00
#
_symmetry.space_group_name_H-M   'P 1'
#
loop_
_entity.id
_entity.type
_entity.pdbx_description
1 polymer ?
#
loop_
_entity_poly.entity_id
_entity_poly.type
_entity_poly.pdbx_seq_one_letter_code
_entity_poly.pdbx_strand_id
1 'polypeptide(L)'
;MDTFEKIFDIILNTEKTLVFTSETMARNTLSVFLKGNKGKAVFTERFQSWDTFLLSLSDTRGKRAVTETERRVFVSSFLRKEGEGKLSHFASNDYSESLPAFTKYISSLLPYFPSSSDPERSNIPPSILQEMDLIRGGYEEYLSSHSLYEKNYLSRDLEKIEKGKYVFVFPSSFTSTFASVILKSGKVEEIAIPECSNPLPLHSYRNSISEIRGVMRMIEKDLLSEDPDDIAITSSSLDTYRPYMEEEAKKRDIPLIFTSFSPLSSYPEGKILEAMYEAVKTNWSLEEVKNLILDP
;
A
#
# COMPACT_ATOMS: atom_id res chain seq x y z
N MET A 1 -5.81 -31.32 -2.94
CA MET A 1 -5.72 -30.33 -4.04
C MET A 1 -5.09 -29.08 -3.42
N ASP A 2 -3.93 -28.72 -3.91
CA ASP A 2 -3.22 -27.53 -3.45
C ASP A 2 -4.07 -26.28 -3.71
N THR A 3 -3.87 -25.24 -2.93
CA THR A 3 -4.60 -23.97 -3.07
C THR A 3 -4.39 -23.33 -4.45
N PHE A 4 -3.17 -23.41 -4.97
CA PHE A 4 -2.88 -22.95 -6.33
C PHE A 4 -3.57 -23.81 -7.41
N GLU A 5 -3.67 -25.13 -7.22
CA GLU A 5 -4.43 -25.99 -8.11
C GLU A 5 -5.90 -25.60 -8.18
N LYS A 6 -6.52 -25.24 -7.03
CA LYS A 6 -7.90 -24.72 -7.02
C LYS A 6 -8.03 -23.40 -7.78
N ILE A 7 -7.09 -22.48 -7.61
CA ILE A 7 -7.08 -21.21 -8.33
C ILE A 7 -6.96 -21.47 -9.82
N PHE A 8 -6.06 -22.35 -10.23
CA PHE A 8 -5.83 -22.68 -11.65
C PHE A 8 -7.01 -23.41 -12.26
N ASP A 9 -7.68 -24.29 -11.53
CA ASP A 9 -8.91 -24.94 -11.95
C ASP A 9 -10.03 -23.93 -12.23
N ILE A 10 -10.21 -22.95 -11.34
CA ILE A 10 -11.18 -21.87 -11.56
C ILE A 10 -10.84 -21.03 -12.78
N ILE A 11 -9.56 -20.74 -13.00
CA ILE A 11 -9.10 -19.97 -14.17
C ILE A 11 -9.41 -20.73 -15.47
N LEU A 12 -9.18 -22.03 -15.49
CA LEU A 12 -9.32 -22.87 -16.69
C LEU A 12 -10.77 -23.24 -17.00
N ASN A 13 -11.57 -23.53 -15.98
CA ASN A 13 -12.85 -24.21 -16.12
C ASN A 13 -14.06 -23.32 -15.84
N THR A 14 -13.85 -22.05 -15.48
CA THR A 14 -14.94 -21.10 -15.22
C THR A 14 -14.65 -19.73 -15.84
N GLU A 15 -15.66 -18.87 -15.87
CA GLU A 15 -15.52 -17.44 -16.24
C GLU A 15 -15.48 -16.52 -15.01
N LYS A 16 -15.30 -17.07 -13.81
CA LYS A 16 -15.31 -16.28 -12.58
C LYS A 16 -14.13 -15.32 -12.51
N THR A 17 -14.37 -14.20 -11.86
CA THR A 17 -13.35 -13.19 -11.54
C THR A 17 -12.74 -13.47 -10.18
N LEU A 18 -11.43 -13.54 -10.14
CA LEU A 18 -10.65 -13.72 -8.91
C LEU A 18 -10.30 -12.36 -8.32
N VAL A 19 -10.61 -12.16 -7.06
CA VAL A 19 -10.32 -10.92 -6.33
C VAL A 19 -9.24 -11.18 -5.29
N PHE A 20 -8.12 -10.48 -5.40
CA PHE A 20 -6.94 -10.62 -4.56
C PHE A 20 -6.79 -9.42 -3.62
N THR A 21 -6.03 -9.58 -2.55
CA THR A 21 -5.75 -8.52 -1.56
C THR A 21 -5.01 -7.33 -2.17
N SER A 22 -4.17 -7.57 -3.18
CA SER A 22 -3.37 -6.53 -3.82
C SER A 22 -3.19 -6.78 -5.32
N GLU A 23 -2.87 -5.72 -6.04
CA GLU A 23 -2.53 -5.77 -7.47
C GLU A 23 -1.29 -6.65 -7.75
N THR A 24 -0.30 -6.58 -6.86
CA THR A 24 0.91 -7.41 -6.96
C THR A 24 0.58 -8.89 -6.88
N MET A 25 -0.29 -9.27 -5.95
CA MET A 25 -0.72 -10.66 -5.81
C MET A 25 -1.49 -11.14 -7.05
N ALA A 26 -2.39 -10.32 -7.57
CA ALA A 26 -3.14 -10.62 -8.79
C ALA A 26 -2.19 -10.87 -9.99
N ARG A 27 -1.21 -9.97 -10.18
CA ARG A 27 -0.22 -10.08 -11.27
C ARG A 27 0.72 -11.28 -11.10
N ASN A 28 1.19 -11.54 -9.89
CA ASN A 28 2.06 -12.67 -9.61
C ASN A 28 1.33 -13.99 -9.86
N THR A 29 0.09 -14.13 -9.40
CA THR A 29 -0.73 -15.32 -9.66
C THR A 29 -0.94 -15.53 -11.15
N LEU A 30 -1.26 -14.48 -11.91
CA LEU A 30 -1.37 -14.54 -13.35
C LEU A 30 -0.05 -14.96 -14.01
N SER A 31 1.07 -14.42 -13.58
CA SER A 31 2.40 -14.75 -14.10
C SER A 31 2.74 -16.23 -13.88
N VAL A 32 2.53 -16.73 -12.66
CA VAL A 32 2.76 -18.14 -12.32
C VAL A 32 1.85 -19.06 -13.15
N PHE A 33 0.58 -18.70 -13.29
CA PHE A 33 -0.36 -19.45 -14.13
C PHE A 33 0.11 -19.54 -15.58
N LEU A 34 0.53 -18.42 -16.19
CA LEU A 34 0.99 -18.38 -17.59
C LEU A 34 2.29 -19.15 -17.80
N LYS A 35 3.21 -19.11 -16.83
CA LYS A 35 4.47 -19.89 -16.88
C LYS A 35 4.18 -21.41 -16.90
N GLY A 36 3.24 -21.86 -16.07
CA GLY A 36 2.87 -23.27 -15.98
C GLY A 36 1.96 -23.77 -17.13
N ASN A 37 1.24 -22.85 -17.79
CA ASN A 37 0.23 -23.18 -18.81
C ASN A 37 0.57 -22.55 -20.17
N LYS A 38 1.73 -22.86 -20.73
CA LYS A 38 2.20 -22.31 -22.01
C LYS A 38 1.16 -22.55 -23.11
N GLY A 39 0.82 -21.49 -23.86
CA GLY A 39 -0.16 -21.52 -24.95
C GLY A 39 -1.61 -21.28 -24.51
N LYS A 40 -1.91 -21.10 -23.25
CA LYS A 40 -3.22 -20.67 -22.77
C LYS A 40 -3.29 -19.13 -22.75
N ALA A 41 -4.42 -18.58 -23.19
CA ALA A 41 -4.74 -17.15 -23.07
C ALA A 41 -5.79 -16.98 -21.98
N VAL A 42 -5.67 -15.91 -21.19
CA VAL A 42 -6.61 -15.57 -20.11
C VAL A 42 -6.90 -14.07 -20.17
N PHE A 43 -8.15 -13.71 -19.93
CA PHE A 43 -8.54 -12.31 -19.79
C PHE A 43 -7.97 -11.75 -18.47
N THR A 44 -7.11 -10.74 -18.56
CA THR A 44 -6.45 -10.11 -17.40
C THR A 44 -7.46 -9.44 -16.47
N GLU A 45 -8.60 -9.01 -16.98
CA GLU A 45 -9.71 -8.40 -16.22
C GLU A 45 -10.32 -9.35 -15.18
N ARG A 46 -10.08 -10.65 -15.33
CA ARG A 46 -10.49 -11.67 -14.35
C ARG A 46 -9.60 -11.71 -13.10
N PHE A 47 -8.47 -11.01 -13.10
CA PHE A 47 -7.55 -10.89 -11.97
C PHE A 47 -7.62 -9.49 -11.41
N GLN A 48 -8.47 -9.28 -10.42
CA GLN A 48 -8.71 -7.96 -9.86
C GLN A 48 -8.08 -7.85 -8.47
N SER A 49 -7.53 -6.67 -8.18
CA SER A 49 -7.22 -6.32 -6.80
C SER A 49 -8.51 -5.95 -6.05
N TRP A 50 -8.46 -6.00 -4.73
CA TRP A 50 -9.55 -5.55 -3.86
C TRP A 50 -10.01 -4.12 -4.21
N ASP A 51 -9.05 -3.22 -4.42
CA ASP A 51 -9.35 -1.83 -4.79
C ASP A 51 -10.07 -1.72 -6.14
N THR A 52 -9.64 -2.48 -7.14
CA THR A 52 -10.28 -2.50 -8.46
C THR A 52 -11.69 -3.07 -8.37
N PHE A 53 -11.87 -4.16 -7.60
CA PHE A 53 -13.18 -4.72 -7.36
C PHE A 53 -14.12 -3.72 -6.65
N LEU A 54 -13.67 -3.06 -5.58
CA LEU A 54 -14.47 -2.03 -4.90
C LEU A 54 -14.85 -0.87 -5.81
N LEU A 55 -13.93 -0.47 -6.69
CA LEU A 55 -14.19 0.59 -7.65
C LEU A 55 -15.26 0.18 -8.67
N SER A 56 -15.31 -1.09 -9.07
CA SER A 56 -16.35 -1.61 -9.97
C SER A 56 -17.77 -1.56 -9.38
N LEU A 57 -17.87 -1.61 -8.04
CA LEU A 57 -19.13 -1.48 -7.31
C LEU A 57 -19.58 -0.03 -7.14
N SER A 58 -18.73 0.93 -7.45
CA SER A 58 -18.97 2.36 -7.23
C SER A 58 -19.39 3.05 -8.54
N ASP A 59 -20.05 4.18 -8.40
CA ASP A 59 -20.38 5.07 -9.52
C ASP A 59 -19.42 6.27 -9.51
N THR A 60 -18.49 6.27 -10.44
CA THR A 60 -17.54 7.38 -10.59
C THR A 60 -18.08 8.52 -11.45
N ARG A 61 -19.21 8.31 -12.18
CA ARG A 61 -19.84 9.28 -13.09
C ARG A 61 -18.86 9.95 -14.06
N GLY A 62 -17.88 9.22 -14.54
CA GLY A 62 -16.84 9.74 -15.44
C GLY A 62 -15.81 10.67 -14.78
N LYS A 63 -15.85 10.80 -13.45
CA LYS A 63 -14.84 11.53 -12.69
C LYS A 63 -13.54 10.74 -12.63
N ARG A 64 -12.44 11.44 -12.38
CA ARG A 64 -11.09 10.86 -12.21
C ARG A 64 -10.75 10.74 -10.71
N ALA A 65 -9.99 9.73 -10.36
CA ALA A 65 -9.44 9.59 -9.00
C ALA A 65 -8.50 10.77 -8.68
N VAL A 66 -8.63 11.32 -7.48
CA VAL A 66 -7.71 12.33 -6.97
C VAL A 66 -6.33 11.73 -6.70
N THR A 67 -5.27 12.46 -7.03
CA THR A 67 -3.89 12.08 -6.71
C THR A 67 -3.46 12.63 -5.35
N GLU A 68 -2.40 12.08 -4.77
CA GLU A 68 -1.82 12.59 -3.53
C GLU A 68 -1.37 14.06 -3.67
N THR A 69 -0.78 14.40 -4.82
CA THR A 69 -0.37 15.78 -5.12
C THR A 69 -1.55 16.74 -5.09
N GLU A 70 -2.66 16.37 -5.70
CA GLU A 70 -3.89 17.20 -5.70
C GLU A 70 -4.48 17.36 -4.30
N ARG A 71 -4.45 16.30 -3.48
CA ARG A 71 -4.81 16.40 -2.06
C ARG A 71 -3.93 17.40 -1.32
N ARG A 72 -2.62 17.35 -1.53
CA ARG A 72 -1.67 18.30 -0.92
C ARG A 72 -1.92 19.74 -1.39
N VAL A 73 -2.21 19.94 -2.67
CA VAL A 73 -2.56 21.26 -3.23
C VAL A 73 -3.84 21.79 -2.56
N PHE A 74 -4.88 20.97 -2.46
CA PHE A 74 -6.09 21.34 -1.75
C PHE A 74 -5.79 21.73 -0.31
N VAL A 75 -5.15 20.85 0.47
CA VAL A 75 -4.85 21.09 1.88
C VAL A 75 -4.01 22.34 2.07
N SER A 76 -2.95 22.54 1.28
CA SER A 76 -2.12 23.73 1.37
C SER A 76 -2.91 25.02 1.10
N SER A 77 -3.80 24.99 0.10
CA SER A 77 -4.67 26.14 -0.21
C SER A 77 -5.71 26.38 0.88
N PHE A 78 -6.34 25.33 1.38
CA PHE A 78 -7.32 25.38 2.45
C PHE A 78 -6.72 25.94 3.74
N LEU A 79 -5.58 25.42 4.13
CA LEU A 79 -4.87 25.87 5.31
C LEU A 79 -4.53 27.37 5.23
N ARG A 80 -4.08 27.89 4.11
CA ARG A 80 -3.77 29.32 3.91
C ARG A 80 -5.00 30.22 3.98
N LYS A 81 -6.18 29.74 3.58
CA LYS A 81 -7.41 30.52 3.53
C LYS A 81 -8.20 30.46 4.83
N GLU A 82 -8.30 29.29 5.41
CA GLU A 82 -9.25 28.98 6.48
C GLU A 82 -8.58 28.52 7.79
N GLY A 83 -7.27 28.19 7.73
CA GLY A 83 -6.59 27.51 8.83
C GLY A 83 -6.28 28.39 10.03
N GLU A 84 -6.07 29.70 9.83
CA GLU A 84 -5.72 30.59 10.90
C GLU A 84 -6.88 30.77 11.89
N GLY A 85 -6.69 30.30 13.12
CA GLY A 85 -7.67 30.39 14.21
C GLY A 85 -8.84 29.41 14.16
N LYS A 86 -9.02 28.60 13.10
CA LYS A 86 -10.13 27.65 12.98
C LYS A 86 -9.72 26.19 13.21
N LEU A 87 -8.43 25.89 13.14
CA LEU A 87 -7.88 24.53 13.23
C LEU A 87 -6.88 24.44 14.38
N SER A 88 -7.37 24.29 15.61
CA SER A 88 -6.53 24.24 16.80
C SER A 88 -5.88 22.86 17.03
N HIS A 89 -6.49 21.78 16.49
CA HIS A 89 -6.02 20.41 16.64
C HIS A 89 -5.16 19.96 15.46
N PHE A 90 -5.52 20.39 14.23
CA PHE A 90 -4.79 20.03 13.02
C PHE A 90 -3.72 21.03 12.62
N ALA A 91 -3.77 22.25 13.15
CA ALA A 91 -2.77 23.29 12.92
C ALA A 91 -2.60 24.16 14.17
N SER A 92 -1.40 24.13 14.77
CA SER A 92 -1.09 24.96 15.93
C SER A 92 -0.79 26.42 15.55
N ASN A 93 -0.70 27.30 16.54
CA ASN A 93 -0.44 28.75 16.35
C ASN A 93 0.90 29.08 15.66
N ASP A 94 1.88 28.17 15.67
CA ASP A 94 3.16 28.33 14.95
C ASP A 94 3.07 27.90 13.48
N TYR A 95 2.01 28.26 12.86
CA TYR A 95 1.45 27.78 11.61
C TYR A 95 2.32 28.02 10.38
N SER A 96 2.98 29.18 10.28
CA SER A 96 3.70 29.58 9.08
C SER A 96 4.97 28.76 8.82
N GLU A 97 5.65 28.34 9.88
CA GLU A 97 6.88 27.56 9.79
C GLU A 97 6.61 26.06 9.56
N SER A 98 5.44 25.57 9.99
CA SER A 98 5.07 24.17 9.97
C SER A 98 4.06 23.80 8.86
N LEU A 99 3.67 24.74 8.01
CA LEU A 99 2.67 24.53 6.96
C LEU A 99 2.92 23.30 6.05
N PRO A 100 4.17 23.01 5.59
CA PRO A 100 4.44 21.82 4.79
C PRO A 100 4.20 20.52 5.56
N ALA A 101 4.55 20.49 6.87
CA ALA A 101 4.34 19.32 7.71
C ALA A 101 2.85 19.05 7.93
N PHE A 102 2.06 20.07 8.27
CA PHE A 102 0.61 19.96 8.42
C PHE A 102 -0.05 19.57 7.10
N THR A 103 0.38 20.15 5.98
CA THR A 103 -0.13 19.78 4.65
C THR A 103 0.08 18.29 4.39
N LYS A 104 1.27 17.77 4.64
CA LYS A 104 1.58 16.34 4.46
C LYS A 104 0.73 15.47 5.39
N TYR A 105 0.65 15.82 6.65
CA TYR A 105 -0.10 15.08 7.67
C TYR A 105 -1.59 15.03 7.35
N ILE A 106 -2.23 16.18 7.15
CA ILE A 106 -3.66 16.27 6.86
C ILE A 106 -3.99 15.59 5.53
N SER A 107 -3.19 15.78 4.48
CA SER A 107 -3.43 15.13 3.19
C SER A 107 -3.39 13.61 3.25
N SER A 108 -2.58 13.04 4.17
CA SER A 108 -2.53 11.59 4.38
C SER A 108 -3.74 11.04 5.13
N LEU A 109 -4.32 11.83 6.04
CA LEU A 109 -5.51 11.45 6.81
C LEU A 109 -6.82 11.72 6.09
N LEU A 110 -6.84 12.70 5.18
CA LEU A 110 -8.04 13.18 4.51
C LEU A 110 -8.90 12.08 3.87
N PRO A 111 -8.34 11.05 3.20
CA PRO A 111 -9.12 9.94 2.67
C PRO A 111 -9.91 9.15 3.72
N TYR A 112 -9.52 9.24 4.99
CA TYR A 112 -10.09 8.49 6.11
C TYR A 112 -11.00 9.33 7.01
N PHE A 113 -11.21 10.59 6.68
CA PHE A 113 -12.12 11.44 7.47
C PHE A 113 -13.53 10.88 7.39
N PRO A 114 -14.19 10.62 8.55
CA PRO A 114 -15.48 9.95 8.59
C PRO A 114 -16.58 10.81 7.98
N SER A 115 -17.53 10.17 7.32
CA SER A 115 -18.75 10.87 6.86
C SER A 115 -19.68 11.20 8.04
N SER A 116 -20.63 12.08 7.83
CA SER A 116 -21.65 12.41 8.86
C SER A 116 -22.45 11.19 9.34
N SER A 117 -22.56 10.16 8.52
CA SER A 117 -23.27 8.90 8.82
C SER A 117 -22.38 7.79 9.38
N ASP A 118 -21.10 8.03 9.58
CA ASP A 118 -20.15 7.02 10.03
C ASP A 118 -20.35 6.75 11.55
N PRO A 119 -20.60 5.49 11.96
CA PRO A 119 -20.80 5.15 13.37
C PRO A 119 -19.55 5.37 14.24
N GLU A 120 -18.34 5.33 13.65
CA GLU A 120 -17.09 5.52 14.38
C GLU A 120 -16.89 6.96 14.86
N ARG A 121 -17.68 7.91 14.34
CA ARG A 121 -17.66 9.33 14.80
C ARG A 121 -17.87 9.49 16.30
N SER A 122 -18.65 8.61 16.91
CA SER A 122 -18.92 8.64 18.35
C SER A 122 -17.66 8.49 19.23
N ASN A 123 -16.61 7.94 18.66
CA ASN A 123 -15.33 7.70 19.34
C ASN A 123 -14.36 8.89 19.22
N ILE A 124 -14.70 9.92 18.44
CA ILE A 124 -13.85 11.07 18.18
C ILE A 124 -14.34 12.28 19.01
N PRO A 125 -13.43 13.01 19.70
CA PRO A 125 -13.82 14.21 20.44
C PRO A 125 -14.55 15.24 19.56
N PRO A 126 -15.61 15.89 20.05
CA PRO A 126 -16.43 16.83 19.26
C PRO A 126 -15.64 17.98 18.63
N SER A 127 -14.63 18.50 19.33
CA SER A 127 -13.77 19.58 18.81
C SER A 127 -12.96 19.15 17.60
N ILE A 128 -12.42 17.93 17.62
CA ILE A 128 -11.68 17.36 16.48
C ILE A 128 -12.64 17.09 15.31
N LEU A 129 -13.85 16.56 15.61
CA LEU A 129 -14.87 16.32 14.60
C LEU A 129 -15.26 17.59 13.85
N GLN A 130 -15.40 18.71 14.54
CA GLN A 130 -15.72 19.99 13.92
C GLN A 130 -14.64 20.42 12.90
N GLU A 131 -13.39 20.28 13.25
CA GLU A 131 -12.27 20.58 12.34
C GLU A 131 -12.22 19.59 11.17
N MET A 132 -12.44 18.29 11.42
CA MET A 132 -12.52 17.29 10.36
C MET A 132 -13.68 17.57 9.39
N ASP A 133 -14.85 17.93 9.91
CA ASP A 133 -16.01 18.25 9.08
C ASP A 133 -15.79 19.51 8.23
N LEU A 134 -15.12 20.51 8.79
CA LEU A 134 -14.75 21.73 8.07
C LEU A 134 -13.80 21.42 6.90
N ILE A 135 -12.73 20.65 7.18
CA ILE A 135 -11.77 20.28 6.14
C ILE A 135 -12.42 19.37 5.10
N ARG A 136 -13.19 18.37 5.54
CA ARG A 136 -13.87 17.44 4.66
C ARG A 136 -14.89 18.15 3.75
N GLY A 137 -15.69 19.07 4.30
CA GLY A 137 -16.66 19.83 3.52
C GLY A 137 -15.99 20.63 2.39
N GLY A 138 -14.91 21.36 2.70
CA GLY A 138 -14.13 22.06 1.68
C GLY A 138 -13.50 21.12 0.66
N TYR A 139 -13.11 19.92 1.09
CA TYR A 139 -12.54 18.92 0.19
C TYR A 139 -13.58 18.31 -0.76
N GLU A 140 -14.77 18.02 -0.28
CA GLU A 140 -15.86 17.51 -1.12
C GLU A 140 -16.29 18.54 -2.18
N GLU A 141 -16.26 19.84 -1.83
CA GLU A 141 -16.49 20.93 -2.77
C GLU A 141 -15.37 21.01 -3.83
N TYR A 142 -14.10 20.91 -3.39
CA TYR A 142 -12.96 20.84 -4.28
C TYR A 142 -13.04 19.66 -5.25
N LEU A 143 -13.34 18.46 -4.76
CA LEU A 143 -13.52 17.27 -5.59
C LEU A 143 -14.63 17.47 -6.63
N SER A 144 -15.74 18.04 -6.21
CA SER A 144 -16.88 18.29 -7.10
C SER A 144 -16.54 19.28 -8.20
N SER A 145 -15.91 20.41 -7.84
CA SER A 145 -15.56 21.47 -8.79
C SER A 145 -14.52 21.06 -9.83
N HIS A 146 -13.65 20.09 -9.51
CA HIS A 146 -12.62 19.59 -10.40
C HIS A 146 -12.93 18.24 -11.09
N SER A 147 -14.18 17.76 -10.97
CA SER A 147 -14.58 16.44 -11.50
C SER A 147 -13.69 15.31 -11.00
N LEU A 148 -13.37 15.33 -9.71
CA LEU A 148 -12.54 14.33 -9.03
C LEU A 148 -13.40 13.47 -8.09
N TYR A 149 -12.89 12.28 -7.72
CA TYR A 149 -13.42 11.50 -6.63
C TYR A 149 -12.31 11.00 -5.70
N GLU A 150 -12.63 10.88 -4.40
CA GLU A 150 -11.81 10.16 -3.43
C GLU A 150 -12.33 8.73 -3.30
N LYS A 151 -11.46 7.74 -3.44
CA LYS A 151 -11.85 6.32 -3.45
C LYS A 151 -12.63 5.90 -2.20
N ASN A 152 -12.22 6.41 -1.04
CA ASN A 152 -12.84 6.04 0.23
C ASN A 152 -14.18 6.76 0.48
N TYR A 153 -14.49 7.80 -0.29
CA TYR A 153 -15.77 8.55 -0.18
C TYR A 153 -16.85 8.00 -1.12
N LEU A 154 -16.49 7.08 -2.01
CA LEU A 154 -17.47 6.49 -2.92
C LEU A 154 -18.43 5.56 -2.18
N SER A 155 -19.71 5.73 -2.42
CA SER A 155 -20.71 4.74 -2.02
C SER A 155 -20.56 3.49 -2.89
N ARG A 156 -20.72 2.32 -2.28
CA ARG A 156 -20.60 1.02 -2.93
C ARG A 156 -21.94 0.33 -3.00
N ASP A 157 -22.31 -0.07 -4.20
CA ASP A 157 -23.57 -0.75 -4.45
C ASP A 157 -23.35 -2.27 -4.43
N LEU A 158 -23.80 -2.91 -3.35
CA LEU A 158 -23.70 -4.37 -3.19
C LEU A 158 -24.63 -5.14 -4.15
N GLU A 159 -25.61 -4.50 -4.74
CA GLU A 159 -26.49 -5.16 -5.69
C GLU A 159 -25.80 -5.44 -7.04
N LYS A 160 -24.76 -4.69 -7.35
CA LYS A 160 -23.90 -4.94 -8.51
C LYS A 160 -23.12 -6.24 -8.40
N ILE A 161 -23.07 -6.87 -7.23
CA ILE A 161 -22.38 -8.17 -7.06
C ILE A 161 -23.30 -9.27 -7.59
N GLU A 162 -22.97 -9.77 -8.75
CA GLU A 162 -23.63 -10.94 -9.35
C GLU A 162 -23.24 -12.21 -8.59
N LYS A 163 -24.25 -12.98 -8.17
CA LYS A 163 -24.03 -14.22 -7.38
C LYS A 163 -23.19 -15.22 -8.16
N GLY A 164 -22.13 -15.72 -7.54
CA GLY A 164 -21.27 -16.77 -8.10
C GLY A 164 -20.28 -16.29 -9.17
N LYS A 165 -20.25 -15.00 -9.48
CA LYS A 165 -19.30 -14.41 -10.45
C LYS A 165 -17.91 -14.18 -9.88
N TYR A 166 -17.79 -13.95 -8.58
CA TYR A 166 -16.56 -13.56 -7.92
C TYR A 166 -16.07 -14.62 -6.95
N VAL A 167 -14.77 -14.81 -6.91
CA VAL A 167 -14.07 -15.67 -5.95
C VAL A 167 -13.03 -14.82 -5.22
N PHE A 168 -13.15 -14.70 -3.91
CA PHE A 168 -12.20 -14.00 -3.08
C PHE A 168 -11.07 -14.92 -2.68
N VAL A 169 -9.85 -14.53 -3.05
CA VAL A 169 -8.65 -15.29 -2.75
C VAL A 169 -8.04 -14.77 -1.45
N PHE A 170 -7.99 -15.62 -0.44
CA PHE A 170 -7.48 -15.33 0.89
C PHE A 170 -8.19 -14.14 1.58
N PRO A 171 -9.52 -14.18 1.71
CA PRO A 171 -10.29 -13.05 2.23
C PRO A 171 -9.96 -12.65 3.67
N SER A 172 -9.38 -13.53 4.47
CA SER A 172 -8.89 -13.21 5.83
C SER A 172 -7.77 -12.16 5.83
N SER A 173 -7.09 -11.98 4.70
CA SER A 173 -6.07 -10.94 4.52
C SER A 173 -6.65 -9.58 4.11
N PHE A 174 -7.96 -9.47 3.87
CA PHE A 174 -8.60 -8.20 3.60
C PHE A 174 -8.84 -7.46 4.93
N THR A 175 -8.19 -6.35 5.11
CA THR A 175 -8.30 -5.54 6.34
C THR A 175 -9.61 -4.74 6.44
N SER A 176 -10.48 -4.81 5.42
CA SER A 176 -11.71 -4.04 5.33
C SER A 176 -12.90 -4.77 5.99
N THR A 177 -13.60 -4.08 6.89
CA THR A 177 -14.89 -4.54 7.44
C THR A 177 -15.92 -4.80 6.35
N PHE A 178 -15.84 -4.08 5.23
CA PHE A 178 -16.70 -4.26 4.07
C PHE A 178 -16.55 -5.65 3.41
N ALA A 179 -15.35 -6.22 3.44
CA ALA A 179 -15.12 -7.58 2.94
C ALA A 179 -15.96 -8.61 3.72
N SER A 180 -16.04 -8.47 5.04
CA SER A 180 -16.84 -9.37 5.87
C SER A 180 -18.35 -9.26 5.58
N VAL A 181 -18.82 -8.06 5.21
CA VAL A 181 -20.23 -7.85 4.81
C VAL A 181 -20.52 -8.57 3.50
N ILE A 182 -19.62 -8.47 2.51
CA ILE A 182 -19.78 -9.14 1.22
C ILE A 182 -19.73 -10.67 1.38
N LEU A 183 -18.81 -11.20 2.17
CA LEU A 183 -18.72 -12.64 2.44
C LEU A 183 -19.99 -13.17 3.11
N LYS A 184 -20.50 -12.46 4.10
CA LYS A 184 -21.76 -12.83 4.78
C LYS A 184 -22.98 -12.77 3.86
N SER A 185 -22.94 -12.02 2.77
CA SER A 185 -24.04 -11.96 1.81
C SER A 185 -24.26 -13.27 1.04
N GLY A 186 -23.27 -14.18 1.03
CA GLY A 186 -23.31 -15.42 0.25
C GLY A 186 -23.33 -15.25 -1.26
N LYS A 187 -23.01 -14.06 -1.76
CA LYS A 187 -22.94 -13.76 -3.21
C LYS A 187 -21.60 -14.16 -3.84
N VAL A 188 -20.57 -14.28 -3.04
CA VAL A 188 -19.19 -14.58 -3.48
C VAL A 188 -18.73 -15.91 -2.90
N GLU A 189 -17.84 -16.57 -3.63
CA GLU A 189 -17.12 -17.75 -3.16
C GLU A 189 -15.79 -17.33 -2.54
N GLU A 190 -15.20 -18.19 -1.71
CA GLU A 190 -13.91 -17.91 -1.08
C GLU A 190 -12.92 -19.06 -1.24
N ILE A 191 -11.66 -18.71 -1.40
CA ILE A 191 -10.53 -19.60 -1.24
C ILE A 191 -9.78 -19.16 0.02
N ALA A 192 -9.95 -19.92 1.11
CA ALA A 192 -9.28 -19.63 2.37
C ALA A 192 -7.79 -19.97 2.31
N ILE A 193 -7.01 -19.31 3.16
CA ILE A 193 -5.63 -19.71 3.42
C ILE A 193 -5.67 -21.11 4.04
N PRO A 194 -4.90 -22.08 3.52
CA PRO A 194 -4.84 -23.40 4.13
C PRO A 194 -4.32 -23.29 5.56
N GLU A 195 -4.97 -23.99 6.48
CA GLU A 195 -4.48 -24.07 7.86
C GLU A 195 -3.14 -24.82 7.87
N CYS A 196 -2.11 -24.17 8.42
CA CYS A 196 -0.84 -24.83 8.64
C CYS A 196 -0.96 -25.71 9.89
N SER A 197 -0.96 -27.02 9.69
CA SER A 197 -1.03 -27.98 10.81
C SER A 197 0.30 -28.16 11.53
N ASN A 198 1.38 -27.74 10.93
CA ASN A 198 2.71 -27.87 11.54
C ASN A 198 3.05 -26.63 12.37
N PRO A 199 3.51 -26.79 13.62
CA PRO A 199 3.98 -25.67 14.41
C PRO A 199 5.19 -25.05 13.72
N LEU A 200 5.12 -23.73 13.47
CA LEU A 200 6.26 -22.99 12.95
C LEU A 200 7.34 -22.89 14.04
N PRO A 201 8.60 -23.21 13.74
CA PRO A 201 9.69 -23.01 14.68
C PRO A 201 9.84 -21.52 14.97
N LEU A 202 9.81 -21.15 16.24
CA LEU A 202 10.00 -19.77 16.69
C LEU A 202 11.41 -19.62 17.25
N HIS A 203 12.19 -18.73 16.68
CA HIS A 203 13.54 -18.41 17.11
C HIS A 203 13.59 -17.01 17.71
N SER A 204 14.26 -16.88 18.87
CA SER A 204 14.48 -15.59 19.52
C SER A 204 15.96 -15.23 19.48
N TYR A 205 16.25 -13.97 19.16
CA TYR A 205 17.61 -13.47 19.04
C TYR A 205 17.82 -12.21 19.91
N ARG A 206 19.07 -11.96 20.31
CA ARG A 206 19.40 -10.85 21.22
C ARG A 206 19.25 -9.48 20.55
N ASN A 207 19.50 -9.40 19.25
CA ASN A 207 19.42 -8.17 18.45
C ASN A 207 19.27 -8.53 16.95
N SER A 208 18.96 -7.53 16.13
CA SER A 208 18.76 -7.68 14.68
C SER A 208 19.95 -8.28 13.94
N ILE A 209 21.19 -7.98 14.35
CA ILE A 209 22.39 -8.55 13.71
C ILE A 209 22.48 -10.05 13.97
N SER A 210 22.23 -10.48 15.21
CA SER A 210 22.23 -11.91 15.55
C SER A 210 21.06 -12.65 14.91
N GLU A 211 19.93 -11.99 14.74
CA GLU A 211 18.79 -12.50 14.00
C GLU A 211 19.14 -12.76 12.53
N ILE A 212 19.65 -11.74 11.83
CA ILE A 212 20.06 -11.89 10.43
C ILE A 212 21.15 -12.98 10.25
N ARG A 213 22.13 -13.03 11.13
CA ARG A 213 23.14 -14.11 11.09
C ARG A 213 22.53 -15.48 11.30
N GLY A 214 21.54 -15.59 12.18
CA GLY A 214 20.80 -16.83 12.39
C GLY A 214 20.02 -17.25 11.15
N VAL A 215 19.27 -16.33 10.57
CA VAL A 215 18.49 -16.55 9.33
C VAL A 215 19.42 -16.95 8.18
N MET A 216 20.50 -16.22 7.95
CA MET A 216 21.44 -16.54 6.85
C MET A 216 22.10 -17.93 7.02
N ARG A 217 22.35 -18.38 8.25
CA ARG A 217 22.83 -19.76 8.50
C ARG A 217 21.77 -20.82 8.19
N MET A 218 20.51 -20.54 8.46
CA MET A 218 19.43 -21.45 8.09
C MET A 218 19.33 -21.56 6.56
N ILE A 219 19.33 -20.43 5.87
CA ILE A 219 19.31 -20.39 4.39
C ILE A 219 20.50 -21.11 3.79
N GLU A 220 21.72 -20.85 4.29
CA GLU A 220 22.95 -21.55 3.85
C GLU A 220 22.81 -23.08 3.94
N LYS A 221 22.12 -23.57 4.97
CA LYS A 221 21.82 -24.99 5.14
C LYS A 221 20.73 -25.47 4.17
N ASP A 222 19.68 -24.69 4.01
CA ASP A 222 18.54 -25.05 3.15
C ASP A 222 18.96 -25.05 1.67
N LEU A 223 19.86 -24.17 1.25
CA LEU A 223 20.45 -24.15 -0.11
C LEU A 223 21.23 -25.42 -0.50
N LEU A 224 21.50 -26.33 0.46
CA LEU A 224 22.07 -27.63 0.13
C LEU A 224 21.07 -28.58 -0.52
N SER A 225 19.79 -28.34 -0.35
CA SER A 225 18.69 -29.22 -0.82
C SER A 225 17.59 -28.49 -1.58
N GLU A 226 17.46 -27.19 -1.41
CA GLU A 226 16.39 -26.37 -2.00
C GLU A 226 16.94 -25.41 -3.06
N ASP A 227 16.09 -25.06 -4.03
CA ASP A 227 16.41 -24.04 -5.01
C ASP A 227 16.38 -22.65 -4.36
N PRO A 228 17.34 -21.75 -4.60
CA PRO A 228 17.30 -20.37 -4.12
C PRO A 228 16.01 -19.64 -4.45
N ASP A 229 15.39 -19.93 -5.59
CA ASP A 229 14.13 -19.32 -6.03
C ASP A 229 12.91 -19.76 -5.18
N ASP A 230 13.04 -20.83 -4.41
CA ASP A 230 11.98 -21.34 -3.51
C ASP A 230 12.10 -20.78 -2.09
N ILE A 231 13.18 -20.03 -1.78
CA ILE A 231 13.42 -19.46 -0.46
C ILE A 231 13.03 -17.97 -0.44
N ALA A 232 12.16 -17.59 0.44
CA ALA A 232 11.74 -16.20 0.62
C ALA A 232 11.96 -15.71 2.06
N ILE A 233 12.50 -14.50 2.20
CA ILE A 233 12.62 -13.79 3.48
C ILE A 233 11.59 -12.66 3.49
N THR A 234 10.77 -12.60 4.52
CA THR A 234 9.80 -11.53 4.73
C THR A 234 10.07 -10.79 6.02
N SER A 235 9.91 -9.47 6.01
CA SER A 235 10.05 -8.61 7.18
C SER A 235 9.04 -7.46 7.13
N SER A 236 8.57 -7.02 8.29
CA SER A 236 7.72 -5.81 8.41
C SER A 236 8.47 -4.51 8.11
N SER A 237 9.81 -4.52 8.23
CA SER A 237 10.67 -3.35 7.99
C SER A 237 11.94 -3.77 7.25
N LEU A 238 11.77 -4.14 5.98
CA LEU A 238 12.87 -4.65 5.16
C LEU A 238 14.04 -3.67 5.04
N ASP A 239 13.75 -2.37 4.93
CA ASP A 239 14.79 -1.34 4.78
C ASP A 239 15.74 -1.26 5.97
N THR A 240 15.24 -1.53 7.19
CA THR A 240 16.06 -1.58 8.41
C THR A 240 17.04 -2.76 8.40
N TYR A 241 16.61 -3.89 7.86
CA TYR A 241 17.39 -5.13 7.83
C TYR A 241 18.29 -5.25 6.60
N ARG A 242 17.96 -4.58 5.53
CA ARG A 242 18.58 -4.70 4.22
C ARG A 242 20.12 -4.58 4.25
N PRO A 243 20.75 -3.55 4.87
CA PRO A 243 22.20 -3.44 4.89
C PRO A 243 22.90 -4.65 5.54
N TYR A 244 22.30 -5.15 6.62
CA TYR A 244 22.84 -6.32 7.33
C TYR A 244 22.65 -7.62 6.52
N MET A 245 21.50 -7.73 5.83
CA MET A 245 21.22 -8.88 4.95
C MET A 245 22.21 -8.92 3.78
N GLU A 246 22.44 -7.80 3.11
CA GLU A 246 23.39 -7.68 1.99
C GLU A 246 24.81 -8.04 2.43
N GLU A 247 25.25 -7.54 3.59
CA GLU A 247 26.58 -7.83 4.13
C GLU A 247 26.75 -9.32 4.49
N GLU A 248 25.79 -9.90 5.21
CA GLU A 248 25.88 -11.31 5.64
C GLU A 248 25.68 -12.29 4.47
N ALA A 249 24.82 -11.97 3.50
CA ALA A 249 24.64 -12.75 2.28
C ALA A 249 25.93 -12.78 1.45
N LYS A 250 26.58 -11.61 1.26
CA LYS A 250 27.86 -11.50 0.57
C LYS A 250 28.97 -12.32 1.24
N LYS A 251 29.04 -12.35 2.59
CA LYS A 251 30.02 -13.15 3.33
C LYS A 251 29.82 -14.65 3.14
N ARG A 252 28.63 -15.10 2.78
CA ARG A 252 28.25 -16.52 2.65
C ARG A 252 28.02 -16.96 1.22
N ASP A 253 28.25 -16.06 0.27
CA ASP A 253 27.99 -16.30 -1.15
C ASP A 253 26.53 -16.72 -1.45
N ILE A 254 25.57 -16.15 -0.68
CA ILE A 254 24.13 -16.40 -0.84
C ILE A 254 23.59 -15.42 -1.88
N PRO A 255 22.96 -15.89 -2.97
CA PRO A 255 22.30 -15.02 -3.93
C PRO A 255 21.06 -14.39 -3.27
N LEU A 256 21.02 -13.05 -3.20
CA LEU A 256 19.93 -12.32 -2.54
C LEU A 256 19.34 -11.28 -3.49
N ILE A 257 18.02 -11.34 -3.69
CA ILE A 257 17.28 -10.40 -4.53
C ILE A 257 16.23 -9.70 -3.66
N PHE A 258 16.23 -8.37 -3.68
CA PHE A 258 15.19 -7.57 -3.01
C PHE A 258 14.10 -7.22 -4.00
N THR A 259 12.85 -7.52 -3.65
CA THR A 259 11.67 -7.16 -4.46
C THR A 259 11.15 -5.75 -4.17
N SER A 260 11.62 -5.10 -3.09
CA SER A 260 11.33 -3.71 -2.79
C SER A 260 12.34 -2.79 -3.46
N PHE A 261 11.83 -1.73 -4.11
CA PHE A 261 12.70 -0.70 -4.66
C PHE A 261 13.16 0.22 -3.53
N SER A 262 14.46 0.46 -3.45
CA SER A 262 14.99 1.57 -2.68
C SER A 262 14.73 2.87 -3.46
N PRO A 263 14.36 3.98 -2.79
CA PRO A 263 14.27 5.26 -3.47
C PRO A 263 15.60 5.62 -4.11
N LEU A 264 15.56 6.37 -5.22
CA LEU A 264 16.78 6.76 -5.94
C LEU A 264 17.78 7.47 -5.02
N SER A 265 17.29 8.25 -4.07
CA SER A 265 18.09 8.92 -3.03
C SER A 265 18.86 7.99 -2.08
N SER A 266 18.57 6.69 -2.10
CA SER A 266 19.36 5.69 -1.33
C SER A 266 20.65 5.27 -2.02
N TYR A 267 20.80 5.62 -3.30
CA TYR A 267 22.00 5.31 -4.09
C TYR A 267 22.90 6.56 -4.22
N PRO A 268 24.22 6.41 -4.36
CA PRO A 268 25.13 7.54 -4.51
C PRO A 268 24.71 8.49 -5.64
N GLU A 269 24.33 7.94 -6.79
CA GLU A 269 23.90 8.71 -7.96
C GLU A 269 22.61 9.50 -7.68
N GLY A 270 21.69 8.93 -6.90
CA GLY A 270 20.46 9.57 -6.49
C GLY A 270 20.69 10.68 -5.48
N LYS A 271 21.62 10.49 -4.54
CA LYS A 271 22.03 11.53 -3.58
C LYS A 271 22.63 12.73 -4.29
N ILE A 272 23.44 12.52 -5.31
CA ILE A 272 23.98 13.61 -6.14
C ILE A 272 22.84 14.43 -6.78
N LEU A 273 21.84 13.76 -7.35
CA LEU A 273 20.69 14.43 -7.94
C LEU A 273 19.88 15.22 -6.91
N GLU A 274 19.69 14.67 -5.71
CA GLU A 274 19.01 15.36 -4.59
C GLU A 274 19.83 16.59 -4.13
N ALA A 275 21.13 16.45 -3.96
CA ALA A 275 22.03 17.55 -3.59
C ALA A 275 22.08 18.64 -4.68
N MET A 276 22.09 18.26 -5.97
CA MET A 276 21.96 19.21 -7.06
C MET A 276 20.62 19.96 -7.04
N TYR A 277 19.52 19.27 -6.78
CA TYR A 277 18.21 19.87 -6.67
C TYR A 277 18.14 20.90 -5.52
N GLU A 278 18.66 20.55 -4.34
CA GLU A 278 18.70 21.48 -3.20
C GLU A 278 19.64 22.66 -3.45
N ALA A 279 20.79 22.47 -4.11
CA ALA A 279 21.68 23.54 -4.52
C ALA A 279 21.00 24.54 -5.48
N VAL A 280 20.24 24.05 -6.46
CA VAL A 280 19.45 24.90 -7.37
C VAL A 280 18.37 25.65 -6.61
N LYS A 281 17.64 24.98 -5.72
CA LYS A 281 16.57 25.57 -4.92
C LYS A 281 17.05 26.68 -4.00
N THR A 282 18.25 26.54 -3.45
CA THR A 282 18.90 27.54 -2.60
C THR A 282 19.71 28.58 -3.37
N ASN A 283 19.56 28.62 -4.70
CA ASN A 283 20.31 29.48 -5.59
C ASN A 283 21.84 29.35 -5.42
N TRP A 284 22.30 28.09 -5.33
CA TRP A 284 23.72 27.74 -5.20
C TRP A 284 24.36 28.33 -3.94
N SER A 285 23.71 28.20 -2.79
CA SER A 285 24.31 28.62 -1.52
C SER A 285 25.65 27.90 -1.29
N LEU A 286 26.59 28.60 -0.62
CA LEU A 286 27.94 28.05 -0.37
C LEU A 286 27.89 26.71 0.40
N GLU A 287 26.91 26.55 1.28
CA GLU A 287 26.73 25.36 2.09
C GLU A 287 26.30 24.18 1.21
N GLU A 288 25.30 24.35 0.33
CA GLU A 288 24.83 23.31 -0.56
C GLU A 288 25.86 22.93 -1.63
N VAL A 289 26.63 23.91 -2.12
CA VAL A 289 27.75 23.62 -3.03
C VAL A 289 28.85 22.80 -2.34
N LYS A 290 29.12 23.08 -1.06
CA LYS A 290 30.06 22.26 -0.28
C LYS A 290 29.52 20.84 -0.10
N ASN A 291 28.26 20.68 0.27
CA ASN A 291 27.63 19.37 0.43
C ASN A 291 27.70 18.57 -0.89
N LEU A 292 27.42 19.18 -2.00
CA LEU A 292 27.49 18.55 -3.33
C LEU A 292 28.91 18.08 -3.70
N ILE A 293 29.96 18.79 -3.27
CA ILE A 293 31.36 18.49 -3.62
C ILE A 293 32.02 17.53 -2.63
N LEU A 294 31.70 17.66 -1.33
CA LEU A 294 32.41 16.97 -0.26
C LEU A 294 31.71 15.69 0.21
N ASP A 295 30.44 15.55 0.00
CA ASP A 295 29.61 14.39 0.42
C ASP A 295 28.63 14.02 -0.72
N PRO A 296 29.15 13.53 -1.85
CA PRO A 296 28.33 13.16 -3.01
C PRO A 296 27.56 11.85 -2.78
#